data_ce31169b851cca0a1ed9f3c2d9806d25
#
_entry.id   ce31169b851cca0a1ed9f3c2d9806d25
#
_cell.length_a   1.000
_cell.length_b   1.000
_cell.length_c   1.000
_cell.angle_alpha   90.00
_cell.angle_beta   90.00
_cell.angle_gamma   90.00
#
_symmetry.space_group_name_H-M   'P 1'
#
loop_
_entity.id
_entity.type
_entity.pdbx_description
1 polymer ?
#
loop_
_entity_poly.entity_id
_entity_poly.type
_entity_poly.pdbx_seq_one_letter_code
_entity_poly.pdbx_strand_id
1 'polypeptide(L)'
;MGLLVYASTEYEIDDRMLAHLEAVVVAKFRRHEGLVVSWEPSAPERGRIELWLSPAIPLQLRYAGSRTPSLSQGWVQAMMDMAGTLRGLRLVGEAQALREATAAGRR
;
A
#
# COMPACT_ATOMS: atom_id res chain seq x y z
N MET A 1 4.17 -13.25 6.33
CA MET A 1 4.44 -11.82 6.14
C MET A 1 5.44 -11.61 5.06
N GLY A 2 5.16 -10.68 4.17
CA GLY A 2 6.10 -10.29 3.15
C GLY A 2 6.95 -9.11 3.59
N LEU A 3 7.80 -8.64 2.68
CA LEU A 3 8.67 -7.51 2.95
C LEU A 3 8.56 -6.50 1.81
N LEU A 4 8.38 -5.25 2.18
CA LEU A 4 8.58 -4.11 1.30
C LEU A 4 10.00 -3.63 1.55
N VAL A 5 10.86 -3.69 0.54
CA VAL A 5 12.26 -3.27 0.68
C VAL A 5 12.43 -2.00 -0.12
N TYR A 6 12.70 -0.90 0.58
CA TYR A 6 12.81 0.41 -0.05
C TYR A 6 14.06 1.11 0.44
N ALA A 7 14.89 1.53 -0.47
CA ALA A 7 16.17 2.18 -0.15
C ALA A 7 16.97 1.35 0.88
N SER A 8 16.97 0.03 0.71
CA SER A 8 17.69 -0.95 1.53
C SER A 8 17.11 -1.17 2.93
N THR A 9 15.98 -0.58 3.25
CA THR A 9 15.30 -0.83 4.52
C THR A 9 14.13 -1.78 4.27
N GLU A 10 13.95 -2.76 5.16
CA GLU A 10 12.90 -3.78 5.06
C GLU A 10 11.75 -3.45 6.00
N TYR A 11 10.53 -3.56 5.49
CA TYR A 11 9.31 -3.33 6.26
C TYR A 11 8.40 -4.53 6.10
N GLU A 12 7.95 -5.11 7.21
CA GLU A 12 7.06 -6.28 7.17
C GLU A 12 5.64 -5.84 6.84
N ILE A 13 5.05 -6.47 5.82
CA ILE A 13 3.66 -6.21 5.41
C ILE A 13 3.04 -7.54 5.03
N ASP A 14 1.79 -7.74 5.43
CA ASP A 14 1.03 -8.95 5.08
C ASP A 14 1.02 -9.16 3.57
N ASP A 15 1.21 -10.42 3.13
CA ASP A 15 1.32 -10.74 1.71
C ASP A 15 0.12 -10.24 0.89
N ARG A 16 -1.09 -10.38 1.43
CA ARG A 16 -2.27 -9.96 0.68
C ARG A 16 -2.34 -8.45 0.54
N MET A 17 -2.03 -7.73 1.61
CA MET A 17 -1.95 -6.26 1.56
C MET A 17 -0.83 -5.82 0.63
N LEU A 18 0.31 -6.50 0.67
CA LEU A 18 1.45 -6.19 -0.19
C LEU A 18 1.10 -6.37 -1.66
N ALA A 19 0.33 -7.41 -2.01
CA ALA A 19 -0.10 -7.63 -3.39
C ALA A 19 -1.02 -6.51 -3.88
N HIS A 20 -1.90 -6.01 -3.01
CA HIS A 20 -2.77 -4.90 -3.38
C HIS A 20 -1.99 -3.59 -3.51
N LEU A 21 -1.01 -3.39 -2.62
CA LEU A 21 -0.10 -2.25 -2.74
C LEU A 21 0.69 -2.32 -4.04
N GLU A 22 1.14 -3.51 -4.42
CA GLU A 22 1.88 -3.69 -5.68
C GLU A 22 1.06 -3.19 -6.88
N ALA A 23 -0.23 -3.52 -6.92
CA ALA A 23 -1.09 -3.08 -8.01
C ALA A 23 -1.12 -1.55 -8.13
N VAL A 24 -1.20 -0.86 -6.98
CA VAL A 24 -1.22 0.60 -6.94
C VAL A 24 0.14 1.17 -7.37
N VAL A 25 1.22 0.60 -6.84
CA VAL A 25 2.58 1.06 -7.17
C VAL A 25 2.85 0.92 -8.66
N VAL A 26 2.49 -0.23 -9.25
CA VAL A 26 2.68 -0.44 -10.67
C VAL A 26 1.92 0.61 -11.49
N ALA A 27 0.67 0.88 -11.13
CA ALA A 27 -0.14 1.88 -11.83
C ALA A 27 0.50 3.27 -11.74
N LYS A 28 0.96 3.65 -10.55
CA LYS A 28 1.57 4.96 -10.34
C LYS A 28 2.93 5.08 -11.03
N PHE A 29 3.78 4.08 -10.87
CA PHE A 29 5.14 4.14 -11.42
C PHE A 29 5.17 4.10 -12.94
N ARG A 30 4.19 3.43 -13.58
CA ARG A 30 4.07 3.47 -15.03
C ARG A 30 3.79 4.86 -15.56
N ARG A 31 3.24 5.72 -14.73
CA ARG A 31 2.95 7.11 -15.06
C ARG A 31 4.03 8.06 -14.53
N HIS A 32 5.12 7.50 -14.03
CA HIS A 32 6.22 8.25 -13.40
C HIS A 32 5.75 9.08 -12.21
N GLU A 33 4.73 8.59 -11.50
CA GLU A 33 4.20 9.26 -10.31
C GLU A 33 4.68 8.55 -9.06
N GLY A 34 5.14 9.33 -8.08
CA GLY A 34 5.40 8.81 -6.75
C GLY A 34 4.13 8.79 -5.93
N LEU A 35 4.24 8.26 -4.71
CA LEU A 35 3.10 8.29 -3.78
C LEU A 35 3.60 8.19 -2.35
N VAL A 36 2.78 8.68 -1.44
CA VAL A 36 3.03 8.53 0.00
C VAL A 36 2.25 7.31 0.48
N VAL A 37 2.91 6.45 1.23
CA VAL A 37 2.30 5.28 1.84
C VAL A 37 2.56 5.32 3.33
N SER A 38 1.54 5.07 4.13
CA SER A 38 1.70 5.05 5.58
C SER A 38 0.97 3.87 6.18
N TRP A 39 1.45 3.42 7.33
CA TRP A 39 0.78 2.36 8.08
C TRP A 39 1.29 2.34 9.51
N GLU A 40 0.53 1.65 10.37
CA GLU A 40 0.93 1.40 11.74
C GLU A 40 1.48 -0.02 11.83
N PRO A 41 2.76 -0.19 12.25
CA PRO A 41 3.30 -1.53 12.46
C PRO A 41 2.51 -2.28 13.52
N SER A 42 2.61 -3.64 13.49
CA SER A 42 1.94 -4.45 14.49
C SER A 42 2.45 -4.23 15.90
N ALA A 43 3.65 -3.69 16.05
CA ALA A 43 4.20 -3.32 17.36
C ALA A 43 3.83 -1.86 17.65
N PRO A 44 2.84 -1.59 18.52
CA PRO A 44 2.32 -0.22 18.71
C PRO A 44 3.38 0.79 19.16
N GLU A 45 4.41 0.35 19.86
CA GLU A 45 5.47 1.24 20.32
C GLU A 45 6.33 1.79 19.17
N ARG A 46 6.17 1.24 17.96
CA ARG A 46 6.91 1.74 16.80
C ARG A 46 6.25 2.92 16.11
N GLY A 47 5.06 3.30 16.57
CA GLY A 47 4.36 4.43 16.00
C GLY A 47 3.85 4.17 14.60
N ARG A 48 3.92 5.19 13.75
CA ARG A 48 3.46 5.13 12.36
C ARG A 48 4.64 5.31 11.42
N ILE A 49 4.63 4.57 10.32
CA ILE A 49 5.65 4.67 9.28
C ILE A 49 5.04 5.40 8.09
N GLU A 50 5.77 6.33 7.51
CA GLU A 50 5.40 6.98 6.25
C GLU A 50 6.57 6.91 5.29
N LEU A 51 6.30 6.49 4.06
CA LEU A 51 7.30 6.41 3.03
C LEU A 51 6.85 7.21 1.81
N TRP A 52 7.79 7.94 1.23
CA TRP A 52 7.61 8.56 -0.08
C TRP A 52 8.19 7.62 -1.11
N LEU A 53 7.32 6.85 -1.79
CA LEU A 53 7.76 5.92 -2.81
C LEU A 53 7.95 6.67 -4.11
N SER A 54 9.16 6.56 -4.65
CA SER A 54 9.53 7.21 -5.90
C SER A 54 9.95 6.16 -6.93
N PRO A 55 9.54 6.30 -8.19
CA PRO A 55 9.99 5.36 -9.22
C PRO A 55 11.49 5.42 -9.48
N ALA A 56 12.18 6.44 -8.96
CA ALA A 56 13.64 6.57 -9.12
C ALA A 56 14.43 5.82 -8.06
N ILE A 57 13.79 5.32 -7.00
CA ILE A 57 14.45 4.64 -5.89
C ILE A 57 14.19 3.14 -5.99
N PRO A 58 15.20 2.28 -5.85
CA PRO A 58 14.99 0.83 -5.91
C PRO A 58 13.94 0.37 -4.90
N LEU A 59 12.95 -0.38 -5.39
CA LEU A 59 11.87 -0.92 -4.59
C LEU A 59 11.76 -2.41 -4.90
N GLN A 60 11.69 -3.23 -3.86
CA GLN A 60 11.51 -4.65 -4.01
C GLN A 60 10.36 -5.12 -3.13
N LEU A 61 9.54 -6.00 -3.67
CA LEU A 61 8.46 -6.63 -2.93
C LEU A 61 8.79 -8.11 -2.83
N ARG A 62 8.91 -8.60 -1.60
CA ARG A 62 9.26 -10.00 -1.35
C ARG A 62 8.12 -10.66 -0.61
N TYR A 63 7.53 -11.66 -1.23
CA TYR A 63 6.39 -12.38 -0.66
C TYR A 63 6.85 -13.60 0.10
N ALA A 64 6.22 -13.87 1.24
CA ALA A 64 6.53 -15.06 2.04
C ALA A 64 6.07 -16.31 1.32
N GLY A 65 4.88 -16.27 0.68
CA GLY A 65 4.35 -17.39 -0.06
C GLY A 65 4.68 -17.30 -1.54
N SER A 66 4.69 -18.45 -2.23
CA SER A 66 4.94 -18.50 -3.67
C SER A 66 3.67 -18.31 -4.49
N ARG A 67 2.51 -18.43 -3.86
CA ARG A 67 1.23 -18.29 -4.54
C ARG A 67 0.82 -16.81 -4.56
N THR A 68 0.45 -16.33 -5.74
CA THR A 68 0.00 -14.94 -5.88
C THR A 68 -1.36 -14.77 -5.21
N PRO A 69 -1.50 -13.86 -4.24
CA PRO A 69 -2.80 -13.60 -3.63
C PRO A 69 -3.80 -13.07 -4.65
N SER A 70 -5.07 -13.43 -4.51
CA SER A 70 -6.10 -12.89 -5.36
C SER A 70 -6.39 -11.44 -4.98
N LEU A 71 -6.65 -10.61 -5.98
CA LEU A 71 -6.91 -9.19 -5.77
C LEU A 71 -8.40 -8.90 -5.68
N SER A 72 -8.75 -8.03 -4.74
CA SER A 72 -10.08 -7.45 -4.64
C SER A 72 -10.06 -6.13 -5.40
N GLN A 73 -10.82 -6.02 -6.48
CA GLN A 73 -10.86 -4.80 -7.28
C GLN A 73 -11.34 -3.61 -6.46
N GLY A 74 -12.30 -3.84 -5.57
CA GLY A 74 -12.79 -2.78 -4.69
C GLY A 74 -11.70 -2.25 -3.77
N TRP A 75 -10.88 -3.13 -3.22
CA TRP A 75 -9.79 -2.71 -2.35
C TRP A 75 -8.72 -1.95 -3.14
N VAL A 76 -8.34 -2.45 -4.31
CA VAL A 76 -7.38 -1.75 -5.17
C VAL A 76 -7.90 -0.36 -5.52
N GLN A 77 -9.18 -0.25 -5.89
CA GLN A 77 -9.75 1.06 -6.23
C GLN A 77 -9.75 2.00 -5.03
N ALA A 78 -10.11 1.50 -3.84
CA ALA A 78 -10.09 2.31 -2.63
C ALA A 78 -8.67 2.81 -2.34
N MET A 79 -7.67 1.95 -2.53
CA MET A 79 -6.28 2.33 -2.34
C MET A 79 -5.82 3.37 -3.36
N MET A 80 -6.23 3.22 -4.62
CA MET A 80 -5.91 4.20 -5.66
C MET A 80 -6.52 5.57 -5.32
N ASP A 81 -7.74 5.58 -4.82
CA ASP A 81 -8.40 6.83 -4.44
C ASP A 81 -7.65 7.51 -3.29
N MET A 82 -7.25 6.75 -2.28
CA MET A 82 -6.46 7.30 -1.18
C MET A 82 -5.12 7.85 -1.66
N ALA A 83 -4.47 7.13 -2.58
CA ALA A 83 -3.15 7.53 -3.08
C ALA A 83 -3.20 8.88 -3.80
N GLY A 84 -4.35 9.27 -4.31
CA GLY A 84 -4.53 10.56 -4.98
C GLY A 84 -4.83 11.72 -4.06
N THR A 85 -4.91 11.48 -2.75
CA THR A 85 -5.18 12.55 -1.78
C THR A 85 -3.89 13.10 -1.21
N LEU A 86 -3.99 14.26 -0.55
CA LEU A 86 -2.83 14.88 0.10
C LEU A 86 -2.25 14.03 1.22
N ARG A 87 -3.08 13.25 1.90
CA ARG A 87 -2.61 12.37 2.97
C ARG A 87 -1.93 11.12 2.44
N GLY A 88 -2.17 10.78 1.18
CA GLY A 88 -1.60 9.60 0.58
C GLY A 88 -2.33 8.31 0.95
N LEU A 89 -1.75 7.20 0.53
CA LEU A 89 -2.31 5.88 0.73
C LEU A 89 -2.01 5.39 2.15
N ARG A 90 -3.07 5.11 2.92
CA ARG A 90 -2.94 4.49 4.22
C ARG A 90 -3.22 3.00 4.07
N LEU A 91 -2.26 2.17 4.49
CA LEU A 91 -2.42 0.72 4.43
C LEU A 91 -3.27 0.27 5.60
N VAL A 92 -4.53 0.02 5.32
CA VAL A 92 -5.50 -0.51 6.29
C VAL A 92 -6.15 -1.75 5.69
N GLY A 93 -6.77 -2.56 6.54
CA GLY A 93 -7.41 -3.78 6.07
C GLY A 93 -8.51 -3.51 5.05
N GLU A 94 -8.86 -4.55 4.29
CA GLU A 94 -9.82 -4.43 3.19
C GLU A 94 -11.16 -3.84 3.65
N ALA A 95 -11.71 -4.36 4.73
CA ALA A 95 -13.02 -3.91 5.22
C ALA A 95 -13.01 -2.41 5.56
N GLN A 96 -11.95 -1.96 6.23
CA GLN A 96 -11.83 -0.55 6.59
C GLN A 96 -11.66 0.32 5.34
N ALA A 97 -10.84 -0.12 4.39
CA ALA A 97 -10.63 0.64 3.15
C ALA A 97 -11.94 0.81 2.39
N LEU A 98 -12.73 -0.26 2.30
CA LEU A 98 -14.01 -0.21 1.59
C LEU A 98 -15.02 0.70 2.31
N ARG A 99 -15.03 0.68 3.64
CA ARG A 99 -15.90 1.56 4.39
C ARG A 99 -15.54 3.04 4.17
N GLU A 100 -14.25 3.34 4.18
CA GLU A 100 -13.80 4.73 3.97
C GLU A 100 -14.10 5.20 2.55
N ALA A 101 -13.94 4.34 1.57
CA ALA A 101 -14.26 4.67 0.18
C ALA A 101 -15.76 4.94 0.02
N THR A 102 -16.61 4.12 0.64
CA THR A 102 -18.05 4.31 0.60
C THR A 102 -18.45 5.64 1.24
N ALA A 103 -17.88 5.95 2.40
CA ALA A 103 -18.16 7.20 3.08
C ALA A 103 -17.75 8.40 2.23
N ALA A 104 -16.59 8.34 1.59
CA ALA A 104 -16.12 9.41 0.70
C ALA A 104 -17.02 9.56 -0.52
N GLY A 105 -17.53 8.45 -1.05
CA GLY A 105 -18.38 8.47 -2.23
C GLY A 105 -19.80 8.98 -2.00
N ARG A 106 -20.18 9.22 -0.75
CA ARG A 106 -21.54 9.66 -0.41
C ARG A 106 -21.72 11.16 -0.39
N ARG A 107 -20.75 11.88 -0.80
CA ARG A 107 -20.88 13.34 -0.81
C ARG A 107 -21.86 13.82 -1.85
#